data_a1868862409842d6f664a1291a973af7
#
_entry.id   a1868862409842d6f664a1291a973af7
#
_cell.length_a   1.000
_cell.length_b   1.000
_cell.length_c   1.000
_cell.angle_alpha   90.00
_cell.angle_beta   90.00
_cell.angle_gamma   90.00
#
_symmetry.space_group_name_H-M   'P 1'
#
loop_
_entity.id
_entity.type
_entity.pdbx_description
1 polymer ?
#
loop_
_entity_poly.entity_id
_entity_poly.type
_entity_poly.pdbx_seq_one_letter_code
_entity_poly.pdbx_strand_id
1 'polypeptide(L)'
;MSELRGPVQASERIQTLDIVRGFALLGILIMNMPGFSTSFFAEADGSHLWAGALDQRAEQVRDMLFSGKFNSMFSLLFGIGFTIQLGRMLERDPEHGAGLYVRRLLVLAMFALVHCLVLWTGDVLHIYVALGFGLLLIRRIPNRAVVAMIIALICYPAITGTIRLLVMSPERVALLVKDAQAWEASNNLAYGHGTFFDAAREHTREMTHVYTNPWELWGILGFWVQMATTMLLGFLIGRNGWVYRIPELMPIVRRLQWGALALGVVCSLTFGIVAQYTRTPGPSALKILVAMSYVLSRLGMMSFYVLTIVRLAQIPAWQRRFHPIAMTGRMPLTNYLTQTVIGTALFYGWGFGLWGKVGPALQLVMALAIFFVIQVPLSTMWLRHFEYGPLEYVWRLGTYGRRAPVVAASASA
;
A
#
# COMPACT_ATOMS: atom_id res chain seq x y z
N MET A 1 5.04 -34.55 -18.39
CA MET A 1 5.65 -33.62 -17.40
C MET A 1 5.56 -32.13 -17.77
N SER A 2 4.86 -31.70 -18.81
CA SER A 2 4.76 -30.31 -19.26
C SER A 2 3.53 -29.54 -18.77
N GLU A 3 2.53 -30.20 -18.19
CA GLU A 3 1.25 -29.57 -17.77
C GLU A 3 1.26 -28.94 -16.36
N LEU A 4 2.28 -29.20 -15.55
CA LEU A 4 2.34 -28.79 -14.13
C LEU A 4 2.85 -27.36 -13.89
N ARG A 5 3.29 -26.63 -14.93
CA ARG A 5 3.89 -25.27 -14.78
C ARG A 5 2.91 -24.11 -15.00
N GLY A 6 1.60 -24.35 -14.92
CA GLY A 6 0.58 -23.33 -15.16
C GLY A 6 0.27 -22.43 -13.95
N PRO A 7 -0.32 -21.24 -14.18
CA PRO A 7 -0.79 -20.34 -13.11
C PRO A 7 -1.96 -20.92 -12.32
N VAL A 8 -2.31 -20.27 -11.18
CA VAL A 8 -3.46 -20.61 -10.33
C VAL A 8 -4.74 -20.63 -11.17
N GLN A 9 -5.48 -21.75 -11.15
CA GLN A 9 -6.77 -21.87 -11.84
C GLN A 9 -7.86 -21.05 -11.13
N ALA A 10 -8.92 -20.68 -11.88
CA ALA A 10 -10.03 -19.88 -11.35
C ALA A 10 -10.75 -20.56 -10.18
N SER A 11 -10.86 -21.89 -10.18
CA SER A 11 -11.43 -22.72 -9.11
C SER A 11 -10.65 -22.69 -7.79
N GLU A 12 -9.38 -22.34 -7.84
CA GLU A 12 -8.48 -22.31 -6.69
C GLU A 12 -8.39 -20.92 -6.01
N ARG A 13 -9.17 -19.94 -6.49
CA ARG A 13 -9.12 -18.56 -6.00
C ARG A 13 -9.97 -18.40 -4.74
N ILE A 14 -9.40 -17.71 -3.75
CA ILE A 14 -10.11 -17.33 -2.54
C ILE A 14 -10.74 -15.94 -2.79
N GLN A 15 -12.01 -15.92 -3.17
CA GLN A 15 -12.75 -14.69 -3.52
C GLN A 15 -12.69 -13.62 -2.42
N THR A 16 -12.67 -14.03 -1.14
CA THR A 16 -12.54 -13.11 -0.01
C THR A 16 -11.26 -12.27 -0.09
N LEU A 17 -10.13 -12.85 -0.54
CA LEU A 17 -8.87 -12.09 -0.71
C LEU A 17 -8.96 -11.06 -1.84
N ASP A 18 -9.69 -11.37 -2.91
CA ASP A 18 -9.90 -10.43 -4.00
C ASP A 18 -10.81 -9.27 -3.57
N ILE A 19 -11.85 -9.53 -2.76
CA ILE A 19 -12.69 -8.46 -2.16
C ILE A 19 -11.82 -7.54 -1.28
N VAL A 20 -11.03 -8.11 -0.37
CA VAL A 20 -10.15 -7.32 0.52
C VAL A 20 -9.15 -6.49 -0.30
N ARG A 21 -8.60 -7.05 -1.38
CA ARG A 21 -7.67 -6.37 -2.27
C ARG A 21 -8.33 -5.20 -3.03
N GLY A 22 -9.57 -5.36 -3.46
CA GLY A 22 -10.35 -4.30 -4.09
C GLY A 22 -10.61 -3.11 -3.15
N PHE A 23 -11.00 -3.38 -1.91
CA PHE A 23 -11.12 -2.32 -0.89
C PHE A 23 -9.77 -1.68 -0.55
N ALA A 24 -8.68 -2.46 -0.54
CA ALA A 24 -7.35 -1.90 -0.32
C ALA A 24 -6.96 -0.91 -1.42
N LEU A 25 -7.27 -1.19 -2.69
CA LEU A 25 -7.03 -0.28 -3.82
C LEU A 25 -7.79 1.04 -3.69
N LEU A 26 -9.05 1.01 -3.25
CA LEU A 26 -9.82 2.23 -2.97
C LEU A 26 -9.12 3.10 -1.92
N GLY A 27 -8.76 2.49 -0.79
CA GLY A 27 -8.13 3.24 0.30
C GLY A 27 -6.72 3.74 -0.06
N ILE A 28 -5.97 2.99 -0.87
CA ILE A 28 -4.68 3.42 -1.42
C ILE A 28 -4.88 4.64 -2.33
N LEU A 29 -5.87 4.63 -3.22
CA LEU A 29 -6.15 5.78 -4.08
C LEU A 29 -6.47 7.04 -3.26
N ILE A 30 -7.35 6.92 -2.25
CA ILE A 30 -7.68 8.04 -1.35
C ILE A 30 -6.42 8.61 -0.69
N MET A 31 -5.49 7.76 -0.25
CA MET A 31 -4.26 8.17 0.41
C MET A 31 -3.19 8.70 -0.55
N ASN A 32 -3.24 8.32 -1.81
CA ASN A 32 -2.29 8.78 -2.82
C ASN A 32 -2.68 10.13 -3.43
N MET A 33 -3.96 10.55 -3.34
CA MET A 33 -4.43 11.81 -3.92
C MET A 33 -3.61 13.04 -3.48
N PRO A 34 -3.27 13.23 -2.19
CA PRO A 34 -2.40 14.33 -1.79
C PRO A 34 -1.03 14.29 -2.47
N GLY A 35 -0.38 13.13 -2.51
CA GLY A 35 0.93 12.96 -3.15
C GLY A 35 0.90 13.12 -4.67
N PHE A 36 -0.26 12.99 -5.33
CA PHE A 36 -0.42 13.37 -6.73
C PHE A 36 -0.58 14.88 -6.93
N SER A 37 -1.12 15.58 -5.92
CA SER A 37 -1.57 16.98 -6.04
C SER A 37 -0.62 18.00 -5.44
N THR A 38 0.29 17.58 -4.53
CA THR A 38 1.23 18.46 -3.82
C THR A 38 2.53 17.72 -3.52
N SER A 39 3.59 18.47 -3.21
CA SER A 39 4.89 17.90 -2.82
C SER A 39 4.79 17.11 -1.52
N PHE A 40 5.54 16.01 -1.40
CA PHE A 40 5.72 15.29 -0.14
C PHE A 40 6.50 16.11 0.91
N PHE A 41 7.17 17.16 0.49
CA PHE A 41 7.93 18.08 1.36
C PHE A 41 7.11 19.29 1.78
N ALA A 42 5.88 19.45 1.29
CA ALA A 42 4.97 20.51 1.72
C ALA A 42 4.70 20.41 3.23
N GLU A 43 4.48 21.54 3.87
CA GLU A 43 4.19 21.62 5.31
C GLU A 43 5.34 21.16 6.24
N ALA A 44 6.57 20.98 5.72
CA ALA A 44 7.73 20.57 6.53
C ALA A 44 8.08 21.60 7.63
N ASP A 45 7.69 22.86 7.45
CA ASP A 45 7.82 23.94 8.43
C ASP A 45 6.71 23.96 9.49
N GLY A 46 5.73 23.05 9.39
CA GLY A 46 4.56 22.98 10.27
C GLY A 46 3.38 23.86 9.84
N SER A 47 3.48 24.51 8.67
CA SER A 47 2.38 25.26 8.07
C SER A 47 1.21 24.37 7.66
N HIS A 48 0.11 24.96 7.25
CA HIS A 48 -1.05 24.29 6.65
C HIS A 48 -1.25 24.78 5.23
N LEU A 49 -1.24 23.86 4.29
CA LEU A 49 -1.49 24.16 2.89
C LEU A 49 -2.95 24.60 2.65
N TRP A 50 -3.89 24.00 3.40
CA TRP A 50 -5.32 24.21 3.20
C TRP A 50 -5.96 24.91 4.42
N ALA A 51 -6.34 26.18 4.27
CA ALA A 51 -6.93 26.98 5.35
C ALA A 51 -8.45 26.76 5.53
N GLY A 52 -9.14 26.18 4.54
CA GLY A 52 -10.59 25.98 4.56
C GLY A 52 -11.02 24.93 5.61
N ALA A 53 -12.02 25.25 6.43
CA ALA A 53 -12.52 24.34 7.46
C ALA A 53 -13.01 22.99 6.91
N LEU A 54 -13.59 22.96 5.71
CA LEU A 54 -14.03 21.74 5.06
C LEU A 54 -12.83 20.85 4.68
N ASP A 55 -11.78 21.43 4.13
CA ASP A 55 -10.57 20.73 3.72
C ASP A 55 -9.81 20.17 4.93
N GLN A 56 -9.67 20.95 5.99
CA GLN A 56 -9.06 20.50 7.25
C GLN A 56 -9.81 19.31 7.86
N ARG A 57 -11.15 19.36 7.87
CA ARG A 57 -11.97 18.23 8.35
C ARG A 57 -11.85 17.01 7.45
N ALA A 58 -11.85 17.20 6.14
CA ALA A 58 -11.67 16.10 5.20
C ALA A 58 -10.30 15.44 5.36
N GLU A 59 -9.25 16.23 5.57
CA GLU A 59 -7.91 15.75 5.87
C GLU A 59 -7.87 14.96 7.19
N GLN A 60 -8.43 15.49 8.26
CA GLN A 60 -8.52 14.79 9.55
C GLN A 60 -9.25 13.45 9.43
N VAL A 61 -10.41 13.41 8.74
CA VAL A 61 -11.17 12.18 8.50
C VAL A 61 -10.36 11.20 7.65
N ARG A 62 -9.72 11.67 6.57
CA ARG A 62 -8.82 10.86 5.74
C ARG A 62 -7.72 10.22 6.59
N ASP A 63 -7.04 11.01 7.39
CA ASP A 63 -5.90 10.53 8.17
C ASP A 63 -6.31 9.58 9.29
N MET A 64 -7.43 9.84 9.96
CA MET A 64 -7.95 8.96 11.00
C MET A 64 -8.45 7.62 10.43
N LEU A 65 -9.11 7.62 9.28
CA LEU A 65 -9.75 6.41 8.75
C LEU A 65 -8.91 5.66 7.72
N PHE A 66 -8.06 6.35 6.93
CA PHE A 66 -7.38 5.76 5.78
C PHE A 66 -5.86 5.69 5.95
N SER A 67 -5.21 6.67 6.60
CA SER A 67 -3.75 6.78 6.62
C SER A 67 -3.06 5.50 7.13
N GLY A 68 -2.23 4.91 6.29
CA GLY A 68 -1.47 3.69 6.55
C GLY A 68 -2.28 2.38 6.62
N LYS A 69 -3.62 2.43 6.80
CA LYS A 69 -4.46 1.24 7.02
C LYS A 69 -4.54 0.37 5.76
N PHE A 70 -4.71 0.98 4.59
CA PHE A 70 -4.93 0.27 3.33
C PHE A 70 -3.62 -0.20 2.68
N ASN A 71 -2.52 0.55 2.81
CA ASN A 71 -1.18 0.05 2.47
C ASN A 71 -0.82 -1.17 3.33
N SER A 72 -1.18 -1.14 4.62
CA SER A 72 -1.01 -2.28 5.52
C SER A 72 -1.87 -3.47 5.14
N MET A 73 -3.12 -3.23 4.73
CA MET A 73 -4.04 -4.26 4.21
C MET A 73 -3.44 -4.93 2.96
N PHE A 74 -2.88 -4.13 2.05
CA PHE A 74 -2.27 -4.65 0.83
C PHE A 74 -0.97 -5.43 1.13
N SER A 75 -0.15 -4.96 2.09
CA SER A 75 1.04 -5.66 2.59
C SER A 75 0.69 -7.00 3.25
N LEU A 76 -0.38 -7.04 4.05
CA LEU A 76 -0.93 -8.27 4.63
C LEU A 76 -1.27 -9.29 3.53
N LEU A 77 -1.99 -8.83 2.49
CA LEU A 77 -2.38 -9.67 1.36
C LEU A 77 -1.18 -10.14 0.54
N PHE A 78 -0.12 -9.32 0.43
CA PHE A 78 1.12 -9.75 -0.22
C PHE A 78 1.80 -10.87 0.56
N GLY A 79 1.89 -10.77 1.89
CA GLY A 79 2.44 -11.82 2.75
C GLY A 79 1.65 -13.14 2.67
N ILE A 80 0.30 -13.07 2.68
CA ILE A 80 -0.57 -14.24 2.45
C ILE A 80 -0.32 -14.82 1.05
N GLY A 81 -0.32 -13.97 0.03
CA GLY A 81 -0.10 -14.36 -1.36
C GLY A 81 1.27 -14.98 -1.59
N PHE A 82 2.31 -14.50 -0.89
CA PHE A 82 3.66 -15.07 -0.90
C PHE A 82 3.63 -16.55 -0.51
N THR A 83 3.04 -16.87 0.64
CA THR A 83 3.02 -18.26 1.15
C THR A 83 2.22 -19.18 0.25
N ILE A 84 1.05 -18.74 -0.22
CA ILE A 84 0.19 -19.52 -1.11
C ILE A 84 0.90 -19.81 -2.45
N GLN A 85 1.48 -18.77 -3.05
CA GLN A 85 2.10 -18.90 -4.39
C GLN A 85 3.41 -19.67 -4.32
N LEU A 86 4.28 -19.35 -3.37
CA LEU A 86 5.54 -20.09 -3.21
C LEU A 86 5.28 -21.55 -2.83
N GLY A 87 4.32 -21.82 -1.93
CA GLY A 87 3.92 -23.18 -1.58
C GLY A 87 3.54 -23.99 -2.80
N ARG A 88 2.63 -23.48 -3.64
CA ARG A 88 2.21 -24.14 -4.88
C ARG A 88 3.34 -24.31 -5.89
N MET A 89 4.25 -23.34 -5.99
CA MET A 89 5.40 -23.47 -6.90
C MET A 89 6.33 -24.58 -6.44
N LEU A 90 6.58 -24.70 -5.13
CA LEU A 90 7.42 -25.74 -4.54
C LEU A 90 6.76 -27.14 -4.59
N GLU A 91 5.43 -27.23 -4.41
CA GLU A 91 4.69 -28.48 -4.57
C GLU A 91 4.74 -29.01 -6.01
N ARG A 92 4.71 -28.10 -7.00
CA ARG A 92 4.77 -28.46 -8.42
C ARG A 92 6.18 -28.73 -8.94
N ASP A 93 7.16 -28.02 -8.41
CA ASP A 93 8.57 -28.13 -8.79
C ASP A 93 9.45 -27.79 -7.59
N PRO A 94 9.79 -28.78 -6.74
CA PRO A 94 10.57 -28.57 -5.52
C PRO A 94 11.95 -27.97 -5.76
N GLU A 95 12.56 -28.27 -6.90
CA GLU A 95 13.93 -27.83 -7.24
C GLU A 95 13.94 -26.39 -7.79
N HIS A 96 12.99 -26.02 -8.66
CA HIS A 96 13.01 -24.75 -9.38
C HIS A 96 11.92 -23.76 -8.90
N GLY A 97 10.99 -24.18 -8.05
CA GLY A 97 9.87 -23.34 -7.62
C GLY A 97 10.29 -22.03 -6.94
N ALA A 98 11.36 -22.05 -6.14
CA ALA A 98 11.91 -20.84 -5.54
C ALA A 98 12.52 -19.89 -6.59
N GLY A 99 13.23 -20.42 -7.60
CA GLY A 99 13.77 -19.66 -8.72
C GLY A 99 12.68 -19.00 -9.57
N LEU A 100 11.55 -19.70 -9.76
CA LEU A 100 10.38 -19.13 -10.44
C LEU A 100 9.77 -17.98 -9.65
N TYR A 101 9.75 -18.07 -8.31
CA TYR A 101 9.30 -16.96 -7.46
C TYR A 101 10.26 -15.76 -7.53
N VAL A 102 11.58 -15.99 -7.52
CA VAL A 102 12.60 -14.94 -7.77
C VAL A 102 12.33 -14.24 -9.10
N ARG A 103 12.14 -15.00 -10.19
CA ARG A 103 11.81 -14.43 -11.50
C ARG A 103 10.54 -13.57 -11.46
N ARG A 104 9.52 -14.00 -10.71
CA ARG A 104 8.29 -13.24 -10.48
C ARG A 104 8.56 -11.90 -9.80
N LEU A 105 9.44 -11.87 -8.77
CA LEU A 105 9.86 -10.64 -8.10
C LEU A 105 10.68 -9.73 -9.02
N LEU A 106 11.57 -10.28 -9.85
CA LEU A 106 12.36 -9.49 -10.79
C LEU A 106 11.49 -8.82 -11.86
N VAL A 107 10.48 -9.52 -12.39
CA VAL A 107 9.52 -8.89 -13.31
C VAL A 107 8.71 -7.79 -12.61
N LEU A 108 8.31 -8.00 -11.34
CA LEU A 108 7.66 -6.94 -10.55
C LEU A 108 8.60 -5.77 -10.31
N ALA A 109 9.90 -6.00 -10.11
CA ALA A 109 10.90 -4.95 -9.97
C ALA A 109 11.00 -4.05 -11.21
N MET A 110 10.85 -4.61 -12.41
CA MET A 110 10.82 -3.80 -13.64
C MET A 110 9.61 -2.84 -13.65
N PHE A 111 8.43 -3.31 -13.26
CA PHE A 111 7.26 -2.41 -13.10
C PHE A 111 7.52 -1.35 -12.03
N ALA A 112 8.10 -1.74 -10.89
CA ALA A 112 8.42 -0.82 -9.80
C ALA A 112 9.41 0.26 -10.24
N LEU A 113 10.47 -0.09 -10.96
CA LEU A 113 11.47 0.87 -11.46
C LEU A 113 10.84 1.88 -12.43
N VAL A 114 10.05 1.40 -13.40
CA VAL A 114 9.34 2.30 -14.32
C VAL A 114 8.36 3.19 -13.53
N HIS A 115 7.64 2.64 -12.57
CA HIS A 115 6.66 3.40 -11.79
C HIS A 115 7.34 4.47 -10.93
N CYS A 116 8.35 4.12 -10.14
CA CYS A 116 8.96 5.07 -9.20
C CYS A 116 9.84 6.13 -9.89
N LEU A 117 10.50 5.79 -11.00
CA LEU A 117 11.43 6.73 -11.66
C LEU A 117 10.76 7.57 -12.74
N VAL A 118 9.67 7.08 -13.36
CA VAL A 118 9.05 7.73 -14.52
C VAL A 118 7.66 8.27 -14.20
N LEU A 119 6.86 7.52 -13.46
CA LEU A 119 5.45 7.88 -13.25
C LEU A 119 5.20 8.63 -11.94
N TRP A 120 5.78 8.19 -10.82
CA TRP A 120 5.52 8.80 -9.51
C TRP A 120 6.41 8.25 -8.39
N THR A 121 7.03 9.16 -7.62
CA THR A 121 7.91 8.82 -6.48
C THR A 121 7.21 8.11 -5.33
N GLY A 122 5.90 8.30 -5.16
CA GLY A 122 5.11 7.61 -4.11
C GLY A 122 4.90 6.12 -4.34
N ASP A 123 5.76 5.46 -5.12
CA ASP A 123 5.72 4.03 -5.39
C ASP A 123 5.91 3.18 -4.14
N VAL A 124 5.13 2.10 -4.06
CA VAL A 124 5.26 1.06 -3.02
C VAL A 124 5.72 -0.29 -3.58
N LEU A 125 5.72 -0.47 -4.90
CA LEU A 125 6.06 -1.76 -5.53
C LEU A 125 7.51 -2.14 -5.28
N HIS A 126 8.43 -1.19 -5.32
CA HIS A 126 9.85 -1.43 -5.03
C HIS A 126 10.06 -1.95 -3.60
N ILE A 127 9.28 -1.44 -2.63
CA ILE A 127 9.29 -1.92 -1.25
C ILE A 127 8.75 -3.36 -1.18
N TYR A 128 7.65 -3.66 -1.88
CA TYR A 128 7.12 -5.04 -1.94
C TYR A 128 8.09 -6.01 -2.57
N VAL A 129 8.84 -5.60 -3.59
CA VAL A 129 9.89 -6.43 -4.20
C VAL A 129 10.98 -6.74 -3.18
N ALA A 130 11.54 -5.72 -2.54
CA ALA A 130 12.61 -5.90 -1.56
C ALA A 130 12.17 -6.75 -0.35
N LEU A 131 10.99 -6.46 0.22
CA LEU A 131 10.41 -7.25 1.31
C LEU A 131 10.03 -8.67 0.85
N GLY A 132 9.64 -8.86 -0.41
CA GLY A 132 9.40 -10.17 -1.01
C GLY A 132 10.67 -11.03 -1.05
N PHE A 133 11.82 -10.46 -1.39
CA PHE A 133 13.12 -11.14 -1.25
C PHE A 133 13.44 -11.41 0.23
N GLY A 134 13.15 -10.47 1.13
CA GLY A 134 13.27 -10.67 2.58
C GLY A 134 12.46 -11.88 3.06
N LEU A 135 11.19 -12.00 2.67
CA LEU A 135 10.34 -13.16 2.98
C LEU A 135 10.92 -14.47 2.44
N LEU A 136 11.52 -14.45 1.25
CA LEU A 136 12.13 -15.63 0.65
C LEU A 136 13.34 -16.10 1.46
N LEU A 137 14.14 -15.19 2.00
CA LEU A 137 15.27 -15.51 2.89
C LEU A 137 14.81 -16.12 4.20
N ILE A 138 13.77 -15.54 4.81
CA ILE A 138 13.29 -15.96 6.14
C ILE A 138 12.20 -17.05 6.08
N ARG A 139 11.87 -17.58 4.92
CA ARG A 139 10.74 -18.52 4.75
C ARG A 139 10.79 -19.78 5.61
N ARG A 140 11.96 -20.15 6.13
CA ARG A 140 12.17 -21.36 6.95
C ARG A 140 12.25 -21.09 8.45
N ILE A 141 12.32 -19.82 8.90
CA ILE A 141 12.40 -19.51 10.32
C ILE A 141 11.12 -19.91 11.07
N PRO A 142 11.18 -20.27 12.35
CA PRO A 142 10.02 -20.71 13.13
C PRO A 142 9.05 -19.54 13.39
N ASN A 143 7.75 -19.85 13.53
CA ASN A 143 6.71 -18.84 13.76
C ASN A 143 7.00 -17.93 14.94
N ARG A 144 7.57 -18.46 16.03
CA ARG A 144 7.99 -17.68 17.22
C ARG A 144 8.98 -16.57 16.88
N ALA A 145 9.93 -16.83 15.98
CA ALA A 145 10.88 -15.80 15.54
C ALA A 145 10.20 -14.74 14.67
N VAL A 146 9.27 -15.13 13.80
CA VAL A 146 8.47 -14.16 13.02
C VAL A 146 7.64 -13.27 13.94
N VAL A 147 7.02 -13.84 15.00
CA VAL A 147 6.27 -13.06 16.00
C VAL A 147 7.20 -12.09 16.74
N ALA A 148 8.38 -12.52 17.14
CA ALA A 148 9.37 -11.64 17.78
C ALA A 148 9.79 -10.49 16.85
N MET A 149 10.01 -10.77 15.56
CA MET A 149 10.27 -9.72 14.55
C MET A 149 9.11 -8.72 14.44
N ILE A 150 7.87 -9.18 14.40
CA ILE A 150 6.68 -8.31 14.34
C ILE A 150 6.66 -7.38 15.57
N ILE A 151 6.88 -7.93 16.78
CA ILE A 151 6.89 -7.13 18.02
C ILE A 151 8.01 -6.08 17.97
N ALA A 152 9.22 -6.47 17.56
CA ALA A 152 10.36 -5.56 17.44
C ALA A 152 10.06 -4.42 16.44
N LEU A 153 9.45 -4.74 15.29
CA LEU A 153 9.07 -3.74 14.29
C LEU A 153 7.94 -2.81 14.77
N ILE A 154 7.02 -3.27 15.61
CA ILE A 154 6.01 -2.41 16.24
C ILE A 154 6.67 -1.40 17.19
N CYS A 155 7.74 -1.79 17.88
CA CYS A 155 8.47 -0.91 18.80
C CYS A 155 9.43 0.08 18.07
N TYR A 156 9.69 -0.12 16.77
CA TYR A 156 10.63 0.69 15.99
C TYR A 156 10.40 2.21 16.11
N PRO A 157 9.17 2.78 16.02
CA PRO A 157 8.98 4.22 16.14
C PRO A 157 9.32 4.78 17.53
N ALA A 158 9.13 4.01 18.60
CA ALA A 158 9.55 4.42 19.94
C ALA A 158 11.07 4.49 20.04
N ILE A 159 11.77 3.47 19.53
CA ILE A 159 13.23 3.41 19.54
C ILE A 159 13.81 4.57 18.71
N THR A 160 13.37 4.71 17.47
CA THR A 160 13.88 5.75 16.56
C THR A 160 13.51 7.16 17.00
N GLY A 161 12.31 7.34 17.56
CA GLY A 161 11.88 8.62 18.14
C GLY A 161 12.74 9.01 19.33
N THR A 162 13.09 8.07 20.22
CA THR A 162 14.00 8.31 21.35
C THR A 162 15.40 8.65 20.86
N ILE A 163 15.94 7.92 19.88
CA ILE A 163 17.25 8.24 19.30
C ILE A 163 17.23 9.66 18.70
N ARG A 164 16.16 10.04 17.97
CA ARG A 164 16.04 11.40 17.41
C ARG A 164 16.04 12.48 18.50
N LEU A 165 15.39 12.23 19.65
CA LEU A 165 15.42 13.16 20.79
C LEU A 165 16.84 13.40 21.31
N LEU A 166 17.72 12.40 21.23
CA LEU A 166 19.07 12.47 21.75
C LEU A 166 20.08 13.09 20.77
N VAL A 167 19.87 12.89 19.45
CA VAL A 167 20.88 13.24 18.43
C VAL A 167 20.54 14.47 17.57
N MET A 168 19.27 14.93 17.61
CA MET A 168 18.83 15.99 16.69
C MET A 168 18.89 17.36 17.37
N SER A 169 19.83 18.21 16.92
CA SER A 169 19.93 19.59 17.40
C SER A 169 18.96 20.53 16.66
N PRO A 170 18.61 21.68 17.24
CA PRO A 170 17.76 22.69 16.60
C PRO A 170 18.33 23.16 15.25
N GLU A 171 19.66 23.33 15.14
CA GLU A 171 20.32 23.73 13.90
C GLU A 171 20.14 22.67 12.81
N ARG A 172 20.20 21.39 13.18
CA ARG A 172 19.95 20.29 12.25
C ARG A 172 18.49 20.29 11.77
N VAL A 173 17.54 20.54 12.68
CA VAL A 173 16.11 20.67 12.32
C VAL A 173 15.91 21.79 11.32
N ALA A 174 16.50 22.97 11.57
CA ALA A 174 16.41 24.12 10.66
C ALA A 174 16.97 23.82 9.26
N LEU A 175 18.09 23.08 9.19
CA LEU A 175 18.67 22.64 7.91
C LEU A 175 17.74 21.68 7.16
N LEU A 176 17.11 20.72 7.84
CA LEU A 176 16.17 19.80 7.23
C LEU A 176 14.91 20.51 6.71
N VAL A 177 14.39 21.48 7.45
CA VAL A 177 13.25 22.31 7.00
C VAL A 177 13.63 23.10 5.75
N LYS A 178 14.82 23.72 5.74
CA LYS A 178 15.31 24.48 4.58
C LYS A 178 15.50 23.58 3.35
N ASP A 179 16.03 22.37 3.52
CA ASP A 179 16.19 21.39 2.46
C ASP A 179 14.81 20.96 1.90
N ALA A 180 13.86 20.66 2.78
CA ALA A 180 12.50 20.32 2.39
C ALA A 180 11.81 21.45 1.60
N GLN A 181 11.96 22.70 2.01
CA GLN A 181 11.44 23.85 1.27
C GLN A 181 12.08 24.01 -0.11
N ALA A 182 13.36 23.70 -0.25
CA ALA A 182 14.04 23.71 -1.55
C ALA A 182 13.50 22.60 -2.47
N TRP A 183 13.23 21.41 -1.92
CA TRP A 183 12.59 20.30 -2.65
C TRP A 183 11.14 20.62 -3.02
N GLU A 184 10.37 21.23 -2.13
CA GLU A 184 9.02 21.69 -2.43
C GLU A 184 9.00 22.68 -3.60
N ALA A 185 9.90 23.65 -3.60
CA ALA A 185 10.00 24.62 -4.69
C ALA A 185 10.38 23.94 -6.02
N SER A 186 11.32 23.00 -6.02
CA SER A 186 11.69 22.19 -7.19
C SER A 186 10.53 21.37 -7.71
N ASN A 187 9.80 20.68 -6.81
CA ASN A 187 8.64 19.87 -7.14
C ASN A 187 7.50 20.71 -7.73
N ASN A 188 7.23 21.89 -7.14
CA ASN A 188 6.21 22.82 -7.64
C ASN A 188 6.52 23.28 -9.07
N LEU A 189 7.80 23.50 -9.39
CA LEU A 189 8.21 23.84 -10.75
C LEU A 189 8.09 22.66 -11.71
N ALA A 190 8.64 21.49 -11.34
CA ALA A 190 8.71 20.33 -12.21
C ALA A 190 7.32 19.66 -12.40
N TYR A 191 6.57 19.45 -11.32
CA TYR A 191 5.27 18.79 -11.38
C TYR A 191 4.14 19.75 -11.74
N GLY A 192 4.17 20.99 -11.21
CA GLY A 192 3.11 21.97 -11.45
C GLY A 192 3.16 22.64 -12.82
N HIS A 193 4.36 22.81 -13.39
CA HIS A 193 4.55 23.60 -14.62
C HIS A 193 5.43 22.92 -15.67
N GLY A 194 6.12 21.84 -15.33
CA GLY A 194 7.05 21.13 -16.21
C GLY A 194 6.35 20.21 -17.21
N THR A 195 7.15 19.70 -18.14
CA THR A 195 6.76 18.65 -19.08
C THR A 195 6.77 17.27 -18.38
N PHE A 196 6.27 16.24 -19.08
CA PHE A 196 6.38 14.85 -18.61
C PHE A 196 7.85 14.44 -18.31
N PHE A 197 8.79 14.88 -19.14
CA PHE A 197 10.22 14.55 -18.95
C PHE A 197 10.83 15.30 -17.77
N ASP A 198 10.39 16.55 -17.50
CA ASP A 198 10.82 17.29 -16.32
C ASP A 198 10.33 16.61 -15.04
N ALA A 199 9.06 16.17 -15.02
CA ALA A 199 8.51 15.39 -13.92
C ALA A 199 9.27 14.07 -13.71
N ALA A 200 9.55 13.30 -14.78
CA ALA A 200 10.28 12.03 -14.68
C ALA A 200 11.73 12.24 -14.18
N ARG A 201 12.39 13.33 -14.59
CA ARG A 201 13.72 13.70 -14.09
C ARG A 201 13.65 14.01 -12.58
N GLU A 202 12.63 14.77 -12.16
CA GLU A 202 12.46 15.15 -10.76
C GLU A 202 12.12 13.91 -9.89
N HIS A 203 11.30 12.99 -10.37
CA HIS A 203 11.06 11.71 -9.69
C HIS A 203 12.38 10.95 -9.44
N THR A 204 13.25 10.88 -10.45
CA THR A 204 14.57 10.21 -10.31
C THR A 204 15.47 10.91 -9.31
N ARG A 205 15.48 12.25 -9.31
CA ARG A 205 16.27 13.07 -8.36
C ARG A 205 15.75 12.89 -6.92
N GLU A 206 14.43 12.96 -6.73
CA GLU A 206 13.76 12.79 -5.44
C GLU A 206 14.01 11.40 -4.87
N MET A 207 13.82 10.33 -5.67
CA MET A 207 14.13 8.96 -5.26
C MET A 207 15.60 8.79 -4.87
N THR A 208 16.53 9.38 -5.65
CA THR A 208 17.95 9.34 -5.31
C THR A 208 18.21 10.06 -3.99
N HIS A 209 17.64 11.24 -3.79
CA HIS A 209 17.79 12.01 -2.55
C HIS A 209 17.29 11.23 -1.32
N VAL A 210 16.07 10.71 -1.39
CA VAL A 210 15.44 9.95 -0.29
C VAL A 210 16.27 8.73 0.13
N TYR A 211 16.89 8.03 -0.82
CA TYR A 211 17.69 6.83 -0.53
C TYR A 211 19.18 7.07 -0.29
N THR A 212 19.71 8.25 -0.60
CA THR A 212 21.13 8.60 -0.36
C THR A 212 21.33 9.59 0.78
N ASN A 213 20.31 10.39 1.13
CA ASN A 213 20.35 11.25 2.30
C ASN A 213 20.04 10.44 3.57
N PRO A 214 20.96 10.34 4.56
CA PRO A 214 20.74 9.52 5.75
C PRO A 214 19.52 9.92 6.58
N TRP A 215 19.12 11.19 6.57
CA TRP A 215 17.99 11.70 7.34
C TRP A 215 16.66 11.37 6.68
N GLU A 216 16.58 11.47 5.35
CA GLU A 216 15.42 11.03 4.56
C GLU A 216 15.28 9.50 4.57
N LEU A 217 16.40 8.80 4.41
CA LEU A 217 16.45 7.34 4.52
C LEU A 217 15.88 6.87 5.87
N TRP A 218 16.21 7.56 6.96
CA TRP A 218 15.64 7.25 8.27
C TRP A 218 14.11 7.42 8.30
N GLY A 219 13.58 8.45 7.63
CA GLY A 219 12.15 8.68 7.48
C GLY A 219 11.46 7.54 6.71
N ILE A 220 11.98 7.25 5.51
CA ILE A 220 11.39 6.23 4.63
C ILE A 220 11.49 4.81 5.22
N LEU A 221 12.54 4.49 5.99
CA LEU A 221 12.65 3.22 6.71
C LEU A 221 11.48 2.99 7.68
N GLY A 222 10.92 4.04 8.28
CA GLY A 222 9.70 3.93 9.08
C GLY A 222 8.53 3.37 8.28
N PHE A 223 8.37 3.80 7.03
CA PHE A 223 7.35 3.29 6.11
C PHE A 223 7.61 1.84 5.69
N TRP A 224 8.88 1.48 5.40
CA TRP A 224 9.28 0.10 5.14
C TRP A 224 8.97 -0.84 6.30
N VAL A 225 9.27 -0.41 7.52
CA VAL A 225 8.98 -1.16 8.76
C VAL A 225 7.48 -1.40 8.93
N GLN A 226 6.66 -0.39 8.62
CA GLN A 226 5.21 -0.55 8.64
C GLN A 226 4.73 -1.63 7.67
N MET A 227 5.24 -1.64 6.45
CA MET A 227 4.89 -2.65 5.44
C MET A 227 5.41 -4.03 5.83
N ALA A 228 6.66 -4.13 6.30
CA ALA A 228 7.25 -5.37 6.77
C ALA A 228 6.44 -6.00 7.91
N THR A 229 6.00 -5.20 8.89
CA THR A 229 5.18 -5.67 10.03
C THR A 229 3.92 -6.40 9.57
N THR A 230 3.16 -5.79 8.68
CA THR A 230 1.89 -6.36 8.20
C THR A 230 2.10 -7.45 7.16
N MET A 231 3.18 -7.39 6.38
CA MET A 231 3.57 -8.44 5.46
C MET A 231 3.98 -9.73 6.21
N LEU A 232 4.72 -9.60 7.33
CA LEU A 232 5.05 -10.72 8.21
C LEU A 232 3.81 -11.31 8.90
N LEU A 233 2.84 -10.47 9.29
CA LEU A 233 1.56 -10.95 9.81
C LEU A 233 0.82 -11.74 8.73
N GLY A 234 0.76 -11.25 7.50
CA GLY A 234 0.20 -11.97 6.37
C GLY A 234 0.92 -13.29 6.07
N PHE A 235 2.25 -13.29 6.17
CA PHE A 235 3.08 -14.48 6.04
C PHE A 235 2.70 -15.55 7.09
N LEU A 236 2.51 -15.17 8.36
CA LEU A 236 2.05 -16.10 9.40
C LEU A 236 0.65 -16.65 9.11
N ILE A 237 -0.29 -15.80 8.71
CA ILE A 237 -1.67 -16.19 8.39
C ILE A 237 -1.69 -17.20 7.23
N GLY A 238 -0.95 -16.93 6.16
CA GLY A 238 -0.90 -17.80 5.00
C GLY A 238 -0.15 -19.11 5.28
N ARG A 239 0.98 -19.05 6.01
CA ARG A 239 1.80 -20.23 6.37
C ARG A 239 1.04 -21.22 7.26
N ASN A 240 0.18 -20.72 8.16
CA ASN A 240 -0.64 -21.56 9.04
C ASN A 240 -1.96 -22.00 8.38
N GLY A 241 -2.20 -21.62 7.13
CA GLY A 241 -3.39 -22.01 6.37
C GLY A 241 -4.71 -21.42 6.89
N TRP A 242 -4.67 -20.36 7.72
CA TRP A 242 -5.87 -19.78 8.35
C TRP A 242 -6.88 -19.24 7.34
N VAL A 243 -6.42 -18.83 6.17
CA VAL A 243 -7.29 -18.37 5.07
C VAL A 243 -8.23 -19.45 4.52
N TYR A 244 -7.88 -20.72 4.67
CA TYR A 244 -8.71 -21.87 4.25
C TYR A 244 -9.67 -22.35 5.33
N ARG A 245 -9.48 -21.88 6.56
CA ARG A 245 -10.23 -22.30 7.75
C ARG A 245 -11.09 -21.17 8.35
N ILE A 246 -11.47 -20.18 7.54
CA ILE A 246 -12.24 -19.00 7.98
C ILE A 246 -13.54 -19.42 8.70
N PRO A 247 -14.37 -20.38 8.20
CA PRO A 247 -15.59 -20.77 8.89
C PRO A 247 -15.35 -21.30 10.30
N GLU A 248 -14.32 -22.13 10.49
CA GLU A 248 -13.93 -22.70 11.79
C GLU A 248 -13.44 -21.60 12.77
N LEU A 249 -12.75 -20.61 12.25
CA LEU A 249 -12.16 -19.52 13.02
C LEU A 249 -13.13 -18.37 13.30
N MET A 250 -14.38 -18.45 12.85
CA MET A 250 -15.35 -17.36 12.93
C MET A 250 -15.59 -16.82 14.36
N PRO A 251 -15.64 -17.63 15.43
CA PRO A 251 -15.74 -17.11 16.80
C PRO A 251 -14.54 -16.26 17.21
N ILE A 252 -13.33 -16.67 16.80
CA ILE A 252 -12.07 -15.93 17.06
C ILE A 252 -12.05 -14.64 16.22
N VAL A 253 -12.40 -14.73 14.94
CA VAL A 253 -12.50 -13.57 14.02
C VAL A 253 -13.42 -12.50 14.61
N ARG A 254 -14.58 -12.88 15.16
CA ARG A 254 -15.53 -11.94 15.79
C ARG A 254 -14.95 -11.25 17.02
N ARG A 255 -14.26 -11.99 17.89
CA ARG A 255 -13.61 -11.42 19.09
C ARG A 255 -12.48 -10.46 18.71
N LEU A 256 -11.61 -10.89 17.80
CA LEU A 256 -10.50 -10.08 17.31
C LEU A 256 -10.98 -8.81 16.60
N GLN A 257 -12.10 -8.87 15.85
CA GLN A 257 -12.67 -7.72 15.16
C GLN A 257 -13.02 -6.59 16.15
N TRP A 258 -13.71 -6.91 17.25
CA TRP A 258 -14.12 -5.90 18.23
C TRP A 258 -12.93 -5.38 19.05
N GLY A 259 -11.98 -6.26 19.41
CA GLY A 259 -10.73 -5.84 20.05
C GLY A 259 -9.90 -4.93 19.15
N ALA A 260 -9.82 -5.25 17.85
CA ALA A 260 -9.14 -4.45 16.84
C ALA A 260 -9.82 -3.08 16.64
N LEU A 261 -11.17 -3.03 16.67
CA LEU A 261 -11.92 -1.77 16.62
C LEU A 261 -11.62 -0.90 17.84
N ALA A 262 -11.71 -1.47 19.04
CA ALA A 262 -11.44 -0.72 20.29
C ALA A 262 -10.01 -0.15 20.29
N LEU A 263 -9.00 -0.97 20.00
CA LEU A 263 -7.61 -0.53 19.89
C LEU A 263 -7.47 0.54 18.80
N GLY A 264 -8.03 0.28 17.60
CA GLY A 264 -7.92 1.16 16.47
C GLY A 264 -8.55 2.52 16.71
N VAL A 265 -9.75 2.58 17.30
CA VAL A 265 -10.46 3.83 17.59
C VAL A 265 -9.72 4.63 18.68
N VAL A 266 -9.36 4.00 19.81
CA VAL A 266 -8.64 4.69 20.89
C VAL A 266 -7.35 5.29 20.37
N CYS A 267 -6.54 4.51 19.66
CA CYS A 267 -5.26 4.97 19.12
C CYS A 267 -5.44 5.99 17.97
N SER A 268 -6.50 5.90 17.16
CA SER A 268 -6.80 6.91 16.12
C SER A 268 -7.19 8.25 16.74
N LEU A 269 -8.01 8.23 17.80
CA LEU A 269 -8.38 9.45 18.53
C LEU A 269 -7.16 10.07 19.21
N THR A 270 -6.33 9.25 19.89
CA THR A 270 -5.07 9.74 20.49
C THR A 270 -4.17 10.37 19.44
N PHE A 271 -3.97 9.69 18.28
CA PHE A 271 -3.21 10.22 17.15
C PHE A 271 -3.81 11.55 16.68
N GLY A 272 -5.09 11.61 16.35
CA GLY A 272 -5.73 12.80 15.78
C GLY A 272 -5.76 14.00 16.75
N ILE A 273 -5.92 13.75 18.06
CA ILE A 273 -5.92 14.82 19.08
C ILE A 273 -4.49 15.31 19.35
N VAL A 274 -3.54 14.38 19.54
CA VAL A 274 -2.19 14.74 19.98
C VAL A 274 -1.34 15.29 18.83
N ALA A 275 -1.55 14.82 17.59
CA ALA A 275 -0.77 15.26 16.43
C ALA A 275 -0.86 16.79 16.21
N GLN A 276 -2.01 17.39 16.45
CA GLN A 276 -2.18 18.84 16.29
C GLN A 276 -1.28 19.68 17.22
N TYR A 277 -0.83 19.12 18.35
CA TYR A 277 0.10 19.78 19.28
C TYR A 277 1.58 19.49 18.96
N THR A 278 1.87 18.75 17.89
CA THR A 278 3.23 18.30 17.53
C THR A 278 3.69 18.82 16.18
N ARG A 279 3.07 19.86 15.64
CA ARG A 279 3.36 20.39 14.29
C ARG A 279 4.71 21.09 14.19
N THR A 280 5.17 21.73 15.29
CA THR A 280 6.48 22.37 15.29
C THR A 280 7.59 21.40 14.86
N PRO A 281 8.48 21.78 13.93
CA PRO A 281 9.59 20.94 13.52
C PRO A 281 10.47 20.49 14.69
N GLY A 282 11.10 19.31 14.53
CA GLY A 282 12.00 18.74 15.52
C GLY A 282 11.39 17.62 16.35
N PRO A 283 12.21 16.84 17.08
CA PRO A 283 11.77 15.72 17.89
C PRO A 283 11.17 16.19 19.22
N SER A 284 10.20 15.44 19.73
CA SER A 284 9.64 15.61 21.07
C SER A 284 9.12 14.29 21.62
N ALA A 285 9.02 14.15 22.96
CA ALA A 285 8.42 12.97 23.59
C ALA A 285 6.97 12.77 23.12
N LEU A 286 6.24 13.86 22.90
CA LEU A 286 4.87 13.81 22.40
C LEU A 286 4.78 13.23 20.97
N LYS A 287 5.80 13.47 20.12
CA LYS A 287 5.88 12.85 18.79
C LYS A 287 6.12 11.34 18.85
N ILE A 288 6.75 10.82 19.90
CA ILE A 288 6.88 9.38 20.11
C ILE A 288 5.50 8.78 20.43
N LEU A 289 4.71 9.44 21.29
CA LEU A 289 3.34 9.01 21.57
C LEU A 289 2.48 9.04 20.30
N VAL A 290 2.58 10.10 19.50
CA VAL A 290 1.88 10.22 18.20
C VAL A 290 2.27 9.07 17.28
N ALA A 291 3.56 8.78 17.12
CA ALA A 291 4.06 7.72 16.26
C ALA A 291 3.61 6.31 16.72
N MET A 292 3.64 6.05 18.04
CA MET A 292 3.15 4.79 18.59
C MET A 292 1.64 4.64 18.44
N SER A 293 0.89 5.71 18.71
CA SER A 293 -0.56 5.72 18.51
C SER A 293 -0.92 5.51 17.03
N TYR A 294 -0.17 6.10 16.11
CA TYR A 294 -0.32 5.87 14.67
C TYR A 294 -0.12 4.40 14.29
N VAL A 295 0.96 3.74 14.76
CA VAL A 295 1.22 2.33 14.48
C VAL A 295 0.11 1.44 15.00
N LEU A 296 -0.32 1.63 16.24
CA LEU A 296 -1.38 0.83 16.86
C LEU A 296 -2.75 1.09 16.23
N SER A 297 -3.07 2.36 15.92
CA SER A 297 -4.27 2.75 15.17
C SER A 297 -4.33 2.05 13.82
N ARG A 298 -3.22 2.08 13.08
CA ARG A 298 -3.09 1.45 11.76
C ARG A 298 -3.33 -0.05 11.82
N LEU A 299 -2.68 -0.75 12.77
CA LEU A 299 -2.85 -2.20 12.94
C LEU A 299 -4.28 -2.56 13.41
N GLY A 300 -4.82 -1.81 14.36
CA GLY A 300 -6.17 -2.01 14.87
C GLY A 300 -7.23 -1.79 13.79
N MET A 301 -7.24 -0.61 13.15
CA MET A 301 -8.24 -0.30 12.11
C MET A 301 -8.10 -1.17 10.87
N MET A 302 -6.87 -1.44 10.40
CA MET A 302 -6.64 -2.37 9.29
C MET A 302 -7.21 -3.76 9.62
N SER A 303 -6.92 -4.29 10.81
CA SER A 303 -7.44 -5.58 11.25
C SER A 303 -8.97 -5.56 11.33
N PHE A 304 -9.57 -4.50 11.89
CA PHE A 304 -11.02 -4.33 11.93
C PHE A 304 -11.63 -4.35 10.53
N TYR A 305 -11.08 -3.62 9.57
CA TYR A 305 -11.56 -3.58 8.19
C TYR A 305 -11.47 -4.96 7.53
N VAL A 306 -10.30 -5.60 7.61
CA VAL A 306 -10.09 -6.95 7.04
C VAL A 306 -11.06 -7.96 7.64
N LEU A 307 -11.17 -8.03 8.97
CA LEU A 307 -12.04 -9.00 9.65
C LEU A 307 -13.52 -8.71 9.39
N THR A 308 -13.91 -7.44 9.23
CA THR A 308 -15.27 -7.06 8.82
C THR A 308 -15.57 -7.54 7.41
N ILE A 309 -14.69 -7.29 6.45
CA ILE A 309 -14.83 -7.73 5.06
C ILE A 309 -14.88 -9.27 5.01
N VAL A 310 -13.97 -9.95 5.72
CA VAL A 310 -13.94 -11.42 5.82
C VAL A 310 -15.27 -11.97 6.33
N ARG A 311 -15.85 -11.39 7.38
CA ARG A 311 -17.15 -11.81 7.92
C ARG A 311 -18.31 -11.56 6.96
N LEU A 312 -18.36 -10.38 6.37
CA LEU A 312 -19.42 -10.03 5.40
C LEU A 312 -19.33 -10.90 4.15
N ALA A 313 -18.12 -11.22 3.67
CA ALA A 313 -17.90 -12.09 2.52
C ALA A 313 -18.38 -13.56 2.75
N GLN A 314 -18.66 -13.98 3.98
CA GLN A 314 -19.30 -15.28 4.25
C GLN A 314 -20.82 -15.25 4.03
N ILE A 315 -21.43 -14.08 3.87
CA ILE A 315 -22.87 -13.91 3.68
C ILE A 315 -23.15 -13.76 2.17
N PRO A 316 -23.95 -14.65 1.53
CA PRO A 316 -24.15 -14.64 0.08
C PRO A 316 -24.63 -13.30 -0.48
N ALA A 317 -25.48 -12.57 0.26
CA ALA A 317 -25.98 -11.25 -0.15
C ALA A 317 -24.84 -10.21 -0.26
N TRP A 318 -23.92 -10.20 0.70
CA TRP A 318 -22.76 -9.30 0.69
C TRP A 318 -21.70 -9.75 -0.33
N GLN A 319 -21.50 -11.04 -0.50
CA GLN A 319 -20.62 -11.58 -1.51
C GLN A 319 -21.01 -11.10 -2.91
N ARG A 320 -22.32 -11.13 -3.24
CA ARG A 320 -22.84 -10.57 -4.50
C ARG A 320 -22.63 -9.06 -4.63
N ARG A 321 -22.89 -8.30 -3.55
CA ARG A 321 -22.67 -6.84 -3.53
C ARG A 321 -21.20 -6.46 -3.72
N PHE A 322 -20.28 -7.23 -3.15
CA PHE A 322 -18.84 -7.00 -3.26
C PHE A 322 -18.21 -7.55 -4.55
N HIS A 323 -18.98 -8.30 -5.35
CA HIS A 323 -18.47 -8.89 -6.58
C HIS A 323 -17.81 -7.86 -7.52
N PRO A 324 -18.35 -6.67 -7.82
CA PRO A 324 -17.68 -5.68 -8.67
C PRO A 324 -16.36 -5.18 -8.07
N ILE A 325 -16.30 -5.03 -6.74
CA ILE A 325 -15.06 -4.66 -6.02
C ILE A 325 -14.03 -5.79 -6.09
N ALA A 326 -14.47 -7.05 -6.00
CA ALA A 326 -13.59 -8.20 -6.18
C ALA A 326 -12.97 -8.23 -7.59
N MET A 327 -13.71 -7.80 -8.63
CA MET A 327 -13.15 -7.69 -10.00
C MET A 327 -11.99 -6.70 -10.06
N THR A 328 -12.11 -5.55 -9.39
CA THR A 328 -10.99 -4.59 -9.25
C THR A 328 -9.80 -5.22 -8.53
N GLY A 329 -10.07 -5.97 -7.45
CA GLY A 329 -9.05 -6.68 -6.68
C GLY A 329 -8.38 -7.85 -7.42
N ARG A 330 -8.96 -8.34 -8.52
CA ARG A 330 -8.34 -9.32 -9.43
C ARG A 330 -7.31 -8.70 -10.39
N MET A 331 -7.36 -7.38 -10.56
CA MET A 331 -6.47 -6.59 -11.42
C MET A 331 -5.67 -5.55 -10.62
N PRO A 332 -4.97 -5.94 -9.54
CA PRO A 332 -4.42 -4.97 -8.60
C PRO A 332 -3.27 -4.15 -9.19
N LEU A 333 -2.41 -4.75 -9.99
CA LEU A 333 -1.28 -4.06 -10.63
C LEU A 333 -1.78 -3.07 -11.69
N THR A 334 -2.70 -3.53 -12.55
CA THR A 334 -3.33 -2.67 -13.57
C THR A 334 -4.03 -1.49 -12.93
N ASN A 335 -4.88 -1.73 -11.91
CA ASN A 335 -5.63 -0.65 -11.27
C ASN A 335 -4.69 0.31 -10.50
N TYR A 336 -3.66 -0.18 -9.83
CA TYR A 336 -2.71 0.67 -9.11
C TYR A 336 -1.93 1.60 -10.06
N LEU A 337 -1.37 1.06 -11.14
CA LEU A 337 -0.63 1.88 -12.11
C LEU A 337 -1.57 2.85 -12.87
N THR A 338 -2.80 2.43 -13.16
CA THR A 338 -3.81 3.31 -13.78
C THR A 338 -4.20 4.46 -12.85
N GLN A 339 -4.30 4.23 -11.53
CA GLN A 339 -4.51 5.30 -10.54
C GLN A 339 -3.42 6.36 -10.64
N THR A 340 -2.17 5.94 -10.72
CA THR A 340 -1.05 6.87 -10.86
C THR A 340 -1.11 7.64 -12.17
N VAL A 341 -1.36 6.98 -13.30
CA VAL A 341 -1.48 7.67 -14.60
C VAL A 341 -2.62 8.69 -14.57
N ILE A 342 -3.79 8.32 -14.04
CA ILE A 342 -4.92 9.25 -13.90
C ILE A 342 -4.55 10.39 -12.94
N GLY A 343 -3.98 10.09 -11.78
CA GLY A 343 -3.60 11.09 -10.78
C GLY A 343 -2.59 12.10 -11.33
N THR A 344 -1.48 11.63 -11.90
CA THR A 344 -0.47 12.52 -12.48
C THR A 344 -1.00 13.31 -13.69
N ALA A 345 -1.85 12.71 -14.54
CA ALA A 345 -2.49 13.42 -15.64
C ALA A 345 -3.46 14.52 -15.15
N LEU A 346 -4.17 14.31 -14.03
CA LEU A 346 -5.06 15.33 -13.47
C LEU A 346 -4.28 16.49 -12.85
N PHE A 347 -3.22 16.19 -12.10
CA PHE A 347 -2.59 17.21 -11.27
C PHE A 347 -1.35 17.85 -11.91
N TYR A 348 -0.55 17.13 -12.68
CA TYR A 348 0.72 17.63 -13.21
C TYR A 348 0.52 18.61 -14.37
N GLY A 349 1.50 19.49 -14.57
CA GLY A 349 1.51 20.54 -15.59
C GLY A 349 1.44 20.02 -17.02
N TRP A 350 1.94 18.81 -17.27
CA TRP A 350 1.87 18.17 -18.58
C TRP A 350 0.45 17.60 -18.90
N GLY A 351 -0.44 17.56 -17.92
CA GLY A 351 -1.83 17.11 -18.06
C GLY A 351 -2.81 18.25 -17.86
N PHE A 352 -3.73 18.11 -16.89
CA PHE A 352 -4.75 19.14 -16.60
C PHE A 352 -4.23 20.28 -15.68
N GLY A 353 -3.05 20.17 -15.09
CA GLY A 353 -2.39 21.23 -14.32
C GLY A 353 -3.11 21.63 -13.03
N LEU A 354 -3.73 20.68 -12.34
CA LEU A 354 -4.42 20.91 -11.06
C LEU A 354 -3.49 20.89 -9.83
N TRP A 355 -2.17 20.84 -10.03
CA TRP A 355 -1.17 20.83 -8.96
C TRP A 355 -1.35 22.01 -8.00
N GLY A 356 -1.47 21.74 -6.70
CA GLY A 356 -1.66 22.74 -5.66
C GLY A 356 -3.02 23.46 -5.65
N LYS A 357 -3.97 23.07 -6.52
CA LYS A 357 -5.25 23.79 -6.70
C LYS A 357 -6.47 23.07 -6.10
N VAL A 358 -6.33 21.80 -5.72
CA VAL A 358 -7.46 20.96 -5.28
C VAL A 358 -7.27 20.54 -3.84
N GLY A 359 -8.15 20.99 -2.96
CA GLY A 359 -8.10 20.68 -1.53
C GLY A 359 -8.57 19.25 -1.19
N PRO A 360 -8.28 18.79 0.04
CA PRO A 360 -8.56 17.43 0.53
C PRO A 360 -10.00 16.95 0.35
N ALA A 361 -10.99 17.83 0.53
CA ALA A 361 -12.40 17.48 0.37
C ALA A 361 -12.74 17.06 -1.08
N LEU A 362 -12.27 17.83 -2.07
CA LEU A 362 -12.50 17.52 -3.48
C LEU A 362 -11.63 16.34 -3.92
N GLN A 363 -10.39 16.19 -3.41
CA GLN A 363 -9.56 15.03 -3.65
C GLN A 363 -10.27 13.73 -3.25
N LEU A 364 -10.96 13.72 -2.11
CA LEU A 364 -11.72 12.55 -1.65
C LEU A 364 -12.86 12.21 -2.63
N VAL A 365 -13.61 13.21 -3.09
CA VAL A 365 -14.67 13.02 -4.09
C VAL A 365 -14.10 12.48 -5.41
N MET A 366 -12.98 13.05 -5.89
CA MET A 366 -12.29 12.59 -7.10
C MET A 366 -11.81 11.13 -6.96
N ALA A 367 -11.23 10.74 -5.81
CA ALA A 367 -10.82 9.36 -5.57
C ALA A 367 -12.00 8.38 -5.63
N LEU A 368 -13.13 8.73 -5.00
CA LEU A 368 -14.35 7.92 -5.05
C LEU A 368 -14.89 7.83 -6.49
N ALA A 369 -14.91 8.95 -7.23
CA ALA A 369 -15.35 8.96 -8.62
C ALA A 369 -14.44 8.10 -9.51
N ILE A 370 -13.12 8.25 -9.43
CA ILE A 370 -12.16 7.43 -10.19
C ILE A 370 -12.38 5.94 -9.89
N PHE A 371 -12.54 5.58 -8.63
CA PHE A 371 -12.69 4.18 -8.26
C PHE A 371 -14.04 3.60 -8.71
N PHE A 372 -15.16 4.23 -8.34
CA PHE A 372 -16.49 3.66 -8.57
C PHE A 372 -17.04 3.90 -9.97
N VAL A 373 -16.66 5.01 -10.63
CA VAL A 373 -17.18 5.34 -11.98
C VAL A 373 -16.24 4.84 -13.08
N ILE A 374 -14.93 4.74 -12.82
CA ILE A 374 -13.96 4.31 -13.84
C ILE A 374 -13.46 2.89 -13.57
N GLN A 375 -12.78 2.65 -12.43
CA GLN A 375 -12.05 1.41 -12.22
C GLN A 375 -12.94 0.19 -12.01
N VAL A 376 -14.00 0.30 -11.21
CA VAL A 376 -14.93 -0.81 -10.95
C VAL A 376 -15.64 -1.25 -12.24
N PRO A 377 -16.25 -0.34 -13.06
CA PRO A 377 -16.85 -0.73 -14.32
C PRO A 377 -15.86 -1.30 -15.31
N LEU A 378 -14.70 -0.64 -15.52
CA LEU A 378 -13.69 -1.11 -16.47
C LEU A 378 -13.13 -2.50 -16.08
N SER A 379 -12.82 -2.72 -14.79
CA SER A 379 -12.36 -4.02 -14.33
C SER A 379 -13.40 -5.12 -14.53
N THR A 380 -14.68 -4.80 -14.27
CA THR A 380 -15.79 -5.73 -14.44
C THR A 380 -16.00 -6.07 -15.92
N MET A 381 -15.97 -5.06 -16.80
CA MET A 381 -16.11 -5.27 -18.25
C MET A 381 -14.92 -6.04 -18.83
N TRP A 382 -13.70 -5.68 -18.44
CA TRP A 382 -12.48 -6.35 -18.90
C TRP A 382 -12.49 -7.84 -18.57
N LEU A 383 -12.78 -8.19 -17.30
CA LEU A 383 -12.76 -9.56 -16.81
C LEU A 383 -13.93 -10.43 -17.28
N ARG A 384 -14.89 -9.87 -18.03
CA ARG A 384 -15.87 -10.67 -18.80
C ARG A 384 -15.26 -11.31 -20.04
N HIS A 385 -14.22 -10.69 -20.61
CA HIS A 385 -13.60 -11.12 -21.86
C HIS A 385 -12.21 -11.73 -21.64
N PHE A 386 -11.50 -11.30 -20.60
CA PHE A 386 -10.13 -11.72 -20.33
C PHE A 386 -10.00 -12.30 -18.91
N GLU A 387 -9.14 -13.29 -18.75
CA GLU A 387 -8.93 -13.95 -17.43
C GLU A 387 -8.11 -13.08 -16.46
N TYR A 388 -7.22 -12.25 -16.99
CA TYR A 388 -6.29 -11.40 -16.21
C TYR A 388 -6.37 -9.96 -16.69
N GLY A 389 -6.01 -9.03 -15.79
CA GLY A 389 -5.77 -7.64 -16.18
C GLY A 389 -4.57 -7.53 -17.13
N PRO A 390 -4.48 -6.42 -17.91
CA PRO A 390 -3.40 -6.25 -18.90
C PRO A 390 -2.01 -6.38 -18.28
N LEU A 391 -1.73 -5.71 -17.19
CA LEU A 391 -0.40 -5.74 -16.56
C LEU A 391 -0.16 -7.03 -15.77
N GLU A 392 -1.19 -7.62 -15.20
CA GLU A 392 -1.11 -8.97 -14.62
C GLU A 392 -0.76 -10.01 -15.66
N TYR A 393 -1.29 -9.88 -16.87
CA TYR A 393 -0.93 -10.75 -17.99
C TYR A 393 0.54 -10.60 -18.39
N VAL A 394 1.02 -9.35 -18.56
CA VAL A 394 2.45 -9.08 -18.86
C VAL A 394 3.35 -9.62 -17.74
N TRP A 395 2.97 -9.41 -16.47
CA TRP A 395 3.70 -9.96 -15.34
C TRP A 395 3.77 -11.49 -15.35
N ARG A 396 2.66 -12.16 -15.69
CA ARG A 396 2.61 -13.62 -15.85
C ARG A 396 3.43 -14.09 -17.04
N LEU A 397 3.35 -13.41 -18.17
CA LEU A 397 4.16 -13.71 -19.36
C LEU A 397 5.65 -13.63 -19.02
N GLY A 398 6.09 -12.58 -18.33
CA GLY A 398 7.45 -12.43 -17.85
C GLY A 398 7.87 -13.53 -16.87
N THR A 399 6.96 -14.00 -16.01
CA THR A 399 7.22 -15.03 -14.99
C THR A 399 7.24 -16.44 -15.61
N TYR A 400 6.22 -16.83 -16.38
CA TYR A 400 5.97 -18.20 -16.81
C TYR A 400 6.28 -18.46 -18.31
N GLY A 401 6.58 -17.41 -19.10
CA GLY A 401 6.73 -17.48 -20.54
C GLY A 401 5.37 -17.59 -21.27
N ARG A 402 5.38 -18.05 -22.52
CA ARG A 402 4.22 -18.08 -23.45
C ARG A 402 3.07 -19.04 -23.06
N ARG A 403 3.06 -19.62 -21.87
CA ARG A 403 2.11 -20.67 -21.44
C ARG A 403 0.91 -20.16 -20.63
N ALA A 404 0.72 -18.82 -20.51
CA ALA A 404 -0.44 -18.28 -19.81
C ALA A 404 -1.63 -18.17 -20.77
N PRO A 405 -2.82 -18.75 -20.46
CA PRO A 405 -4.01 -18.57 -21.27
C PRO A 405 -4.46 -17.10 -21.22
N VAL A 406 -4.90 -16.56 -22.37
CA VAL A 406 -5.26 -15.14 -22.53
C VAL A 406 -6.77 -14.93 -22.39
N VAL A 407 -7.55 -15.89 -22.86
CA VAL A 407 -9.02 -15.78 -22.98
C VAL A 407 -9.68 -16.51 -21.82
N ALA A 408 -10.67 -15.88 -21.17
CA ALA A 408 -11.52 -16.56 -20.22
C ALA A 408 -12.20 -17.72 -20.93
N ALA A 409 -12.13 -18.94 -20.36
CA ALA A 409 -12.96 -20.04 -20.84
C ALA A 409 -14.40 -19.54 -20.83
N SER A 410 -15.04 -19.49 -21.99
CA SER A 410 -16.45 -19.12 -22.10
C SER A 410 -17.21 -19.96 -21.07
N ALA A 411 -17.92 -19.29 -20.15
CA ALA A 411 -18.88 -19.97 -19.31
C ALA A 411 -19.89 -20.61 -20.28
N SER A 412 -19.69 -21.89 -20.54
CA SER A 412 -20.70 -22.70 -21.21
C SER A 412 -21.96 -22.61 -20.35
N ALA A 413 -23.01 -22.12 -20.96
CA ALA A 413 -24.35 -21.79 -20.57
C ALA A 413 -24.92 -22.58 -19.38
#